data_aa0d2c6fc3f734b95d3c7f59da964d40
#
_entry.id   aa0d2c6fc3f734b95d3c7f59da964d40
#
_cell.length_a   1.000
_cell.length_b   1.000
_cell.length_c   1.000
_cell.angle_alpha   90.00
_cell.angle_beta   90.00
_cell.angle_gamma   90.00
#
_symmetry.space_group_name_H-M   'P 1'
#
loop_
_entity.id
_entity.type
_entity.pdbx_description
1 polymer ?
#
loop_
_entity_poly.entity_id
_entity_poly.type
_entity_poly.pdbx_seq_one_letter_code
_entity_poly.pdbx_strand_id
1 'polypeptide(L)'
;MAAPKIFLTGASGYVGGDALHALLAAHPDWESSITVLLRNRSYESVFRTRYPSLNLFFATYDVSDTSAVEAEVAKNEIVLHFAVSADHLPSAQAIVNGLRKRGGAGGIYIHTSGTDVLLDPQVGPEPPEDGVRVLDDWEGISELRSLPDDAPHRDVDKFVLSSGSDTLKTAIVCPSTVYGPGRGLVSQRSAQIPGYTRLILQSGRGLQFADGKTFWNAVHVYDLSRLYVSFVEDAIAPDGRGKATWNEDGYYLVESGIYHWGDIAKRITSEAFRLGLLPSEEVSVLGKERESRDILRPAGRPITNYAVRAEAIRARRLLGWRPVEGTLESEIPNIVRAEARALGLEVRE
;
A
#
# COMPACT_ATOMS: atom_id res chain seq x y z
N MET A 1 16.98 1.69 24.05
CA MET A 1 17.24 0.41 23.34
C MET A 1 18.19 0.70 22.17
N ALA A 2 19.03 -0.24 21.78
CA ALA A 2 19.83 -0.07 20.55
C ALA A 2 18.90 0.03 19.34
N ALA A 3 19.24 0.87 18.38
CA ALA A 3 18.46 1.00 17.13
C ALA A 3 18.50 -0.33 16.35
N PRO A 4 17.36 -0.85 15.89
CA PRO A 4 17.32 -2.09 15.10
C PRO A 4 17.94 -1.87 13.72
N LYS A 5 18.60 -2.88 13.18
CA LYS A 5 19.07 -2.84 11.80
C LYS A 5 17.90 -3.16 10.85
N ILE A 6 17.49 -2.19 10.05
CA ILE A 6 16.32 -2.28 9.16
C ILE A 6 16.78 -2.22 7.71
N PHE A 7 16.32 -3.17 6.90
CA PHE A 7 16.41 -3.11 5.45
C PHE A 7 15.06 -2.73 4.86
N LEU A 8 15.00 -1.61 4.13
CA LEU A 8 13.78 -1.07 3.56
C LEU A 8 13.89 -1.02 2.04
N THR A 9 12.92 -1.61 1.35
CA THR A 9 12.80 -1.53 -0.10
C THR A 9 11.68 -0.57 -0.48
N GLY A 10 11.78 0.07 -1.65
CA GLY A 10 10.71 0.93 -2.17
C GLY A 10 10.61 2.32 -1.54
N ALA A 11 11.67 2.83 -0.89
CA ALA A 11 11.71 4.18 -0.32
C ALA A 11 11.51 5.31 -1.35
N SER A 12 11.74 5.07 -2.63
CA SER A 12 11.41 6.01 -3.71
C SER A 12 9.95 5.93 -4.16
N GLY A 13 9.20 4.95 -3.67
CA GLY A 13 7.77 4.79 -3.93
C GLY A 13 6.91 5.59 -2.95
N TYR A 14 5.59 5.58 -3.20
CA TYR A 14 4.62 6.33 -2.40
C TYR A 14 4.51 5.80 -0.97
N VAL A 15 4.17 4.52 -0.78
CA VAL A 15 3.99 3.93 0.56
C VAL A 15 5.32 3.78 1.29
N GLY A 16 6.34 3.19 0.64
CA GLY A 16 7.64 2.97 1.28
C GLY A 16 8.39 4.26 1.61
N GLY A 17 8.22 5.32 0.80
CA GLY A 17 8.77 6.65 1.08
C GLY A 17 8.12 7.31 2.29
N ASP A 18 6.80 7.20 2.42
CA ASP A 18 6.06 7.72 3.57
C ASP A 18 6.36 6.92 4.84
N ALA A 19 6.49 5.59 4.75
CA ALA A 19 6.88 4.74 5.87
C ALA A 19 8.29 5.07 6.38
N LEU A 20 9.26 5.30 5.48
CA LEU A 20 10.61 5.76 5.87
C LEU A 20 10.54 7.11 6.59
N HIS A 21 9.76 8.06 6.04
CA HIS A 21 9.57 9.36 6.69
C HIS A 21 8.99 9.20 8.10
N ALA A 22 7.95 8.37 8.26
CA ALA A 22 7.31 8.15 9.55
C ALA A 22 8.25 7.51 10.58
N LEU A 23 9.03 6.50 10.16
CA LEU A 23 10.04 5.86 11.01
C LEU A 23 11.08 6.86 11.51
N LEU A 24 11.64 7.69 10.61
CA LEU A 24 12.66 8.66 10.96
C LEU A 24 12.11 9.89 11.69
N ALA A 25 10.82 10.19 11.57
CA ALA A 25 10.16 11.20 12.38
C ALA A 25 9.92 10.71 13.82
N ALA A 26 9.58 9.43 14.00
CA ALA A 26 9.39 8.82 15.32
C ALA A 26 10.75 8.52 16.00
N HIS A 27 11.75 8.10 15.23
CA HIS A 27 13.06 7.64 15.70
C HIS A 27 14.20 8.26 14.88
N PRO A 28 14.51 9.55 15.06
CA PRO A 28 15.58 10.22 14.30
C PRO A 28 16.97 9.60 14.49
N ASP A 29 17.19 8.99 15.64
CA ASP A 29 18.44 8.28 15.99
C ASP A 29 18.63 6.95 15.24
N TRP A 30 17.61 6.45 14.54
CA TRP A 30 17.71 5.20 13.76
C TRP A 30 18.26 5.41 12.34
N GLU A 31 18.49 6.63 11.89
CA GLU A 31 18.88 6.92 10.52
C GLU A 31 20.08 6.06 10.05
N SER A 32 21.14 5.99 10.86
CA SER A 32 22.35 5.22 10.52
C SER A 32 22.18 3.70 10.58
N SER A 33 21.09 3.20 11.16
CA SER A 33 20.78 1.77 11.24
C SER A 33 19.79 1.29 10.17
N ILE A 34 19.28 2.19 9.33
CA ILE A 34 18.40 1.85 8.22
C ILE A 34 19.21 1.78 6.91
N THR A 35 19.08 0.68 6.21
CA THR A 35 19.58 0.50 4.83
C THR A 35 18.42 0.52 3.85
N VAL A 36 18.47 1.42 2.88
CA VAL A 36 17.44 1.57 1.85
C VAL A 36 17.95 1.00 0.53
N LEU A 37 17.17 0.09 -0.08
CA LEU A 37 17.43 -0.37 -1.44
C LEU A 37 16.85 0.62 -2.46
N LEU A 38 17.70 1.14 -3.31
CA LEU A 38 17.37 1.99 -4.45
C LEU A 38 17.79 1.32 -5.76
N ARG A 39 16.89 1.28 -6.75
CA ARG A 39 17.20 0.79 -8.09
C ARG A 39 17.89 1.85 -8.96
N ASN A 40 17.48 3.10 -8.78
CA ASN A 40 17.95 4.22 -9.60
C ASN A 40 18.89 5.13 -8.80
N ARG A 41 20.15 5.19 -9.24
CA ARG A 41 21.19 6.03 -8.63
C ARG A 41 20.91 7.53 -8.76
N SER A 42 20.05 7.97 -9.66
CA SER A 42 19.69 9.39 -9.79
C SER A 42 19.01 9.95 -8.51
N TYR A 43 18.49 9.09 -7.66
CA TYR A 43 17.89 9.50 -6.39
C TYR A 43 18.90 9.62 -5.23
N GLU A 44 20.17 9.22 -5.44
CA GLU A 44 21.17 9.24 -4.37
C GLU A 44 21.31 10.61 -3.72
N SER A 45 21.43 11.66 -4.51
CA SER A 45 21.64 13.03 -4.00
C SER A 45 20.48 13.51 -3.12
N VAL A 46 19.24 13.24 -3.51
CA VAL A 46 18.07 13.68 -2.73
C VAL A 46 17.98 12.95 -1.39
N PHE A 47 18.30 11.64 -1.36
CA PHE A 47 18.33 10.87 -0.12
C PHE A 47 19.46 11.34 0.80
N ARG A 48 20.70 11.50 0.29
CA ARG A 48 21.83 11.97 1.10
C ARG A 48 21.67 13.40 1.62
N THR A 49 21.00 14.26 0.87
CA THR A 49 20.73 15.64 1.34
C THR A 49 19.74 15.63 2.50
N ARG A 50 18.70 14.79 2.45
CA ARG A 50 17.65 14.77 3.49
C ARG A 50 18.00 13.88 4.66
N TYR A 51 18.70 12.76 4.41
CA TYR A 51 19.09 11.74 5.37
C TYR A 51 20.56 11.37 5.19
N PRO A 52 21.50 12.20 5.68
CA PRO A 52 22.94 12.05 5.41
C PRO A 52 23.56 10.77 6.00
N SER A 53 23.00 10.24 7.08
CA SER A 53 23.49 9.02 7.75
C SER A 53 22.82 7.75 7.26
N LEU A 54 21.82 7.85 6.37
CA LEU A 54 21.08 6.70 5.85
C LEU A 54 21.98 5.82 4.97
N ASN A 55 21.95 4.52 5.16
CA ASN A 55 22.69 3.60 4.32
C ASN A 55 21.96 3.38 3.00
N LEU A 56 22.62 3.62 1.87
CA LEU A 56 22.05 3.41 0.53
C LEU A 56 22.68 2.19 -0.11
N PHE A 57 21.86 1.22 -0.46
CA PHE A 57 22.24 0.02 -1.19
C PHE A 57 21.61 0.05 -2.59
N PHE A 58 22.43 -0.11 -3.63
CA PHE A 58 21.98 -0.03 -5.02
C PHE A 58 21.99 -1.40 -5.67
N ALA A 59 20.80 -1.92 -5.93
CA ALA A 59 20.60 -3.20 -6.62
C ALA A 59 19.23 -3.22 -7.33
N THR A 60 19.11 -4.12 -8.29
CA THR A 60 17.84 -4.54 -8.86
C THR A 60 17.42 -5.87 -8.25
N TYR A 61 16.25 -6.39 -8.63
CA TYR A 61 15.86 -7.76 -8.28
C TYR A 61 16.07 -8.74 -9.46
N ASP A 62 16.92 -8.36 -10.40
CA ASP A 62 17.32 -9.26 -11.47
C ASP A 62 18.20 -10.39 -10.92
N VAL A 63 18.25 -11.48 -11.65
CA VAL A 63 19.02 -12.69 -11.25
C VAL A 63 20.48 -12.37 -10.91
N SER A 64 21.07 -11.36 -11.59
CA SER A 64 22.44 -10.92 -11.33
C SER A 64 22.67 -10.31 -9.94
N ASP A 65 21.64 -9.68 -9.36
CA ASP A 65 21.75 -8.97 -8.09
C ASP A 65 21.23 -9.76 -6.88
N THR A 66 20.55 -10.90 -7.11
CA THR A 66 19.90 -11.69 -6.06
C THR A 66 20.86 -12.00 -4.92
N SER A 67 22.07 -12.50 -5.21
CA SER A 67 23.06 -12.82 -4.17
C SER A 67 23.52 -11.61 -3.37
N ALA A 68 23.62 -10.44 -4.00
CA ALA A 68 24.01 -9.21 -3.33
C ALA A 68 22.88 -8.70 -2.42
N VAL A 69 21.61 -8.81 -2.88
CA VAL A 69 20.43 -8.50 -2.06
C VAL A 69 20.35 -9.43 -0.85
N GLU A 70 20.51 -10.74 -1.02
CA GLU A 70 20.52 -11.71 0.07
C GLU A 70 21.62 -11.42 1.10
N ALA A 71 22.83 -11.07 0.62
CA ALA A 71 23.96 -10.72 1.50
C ALA A 71 23.72 -9.42 2.28
N GLU A 72 23.05 -8.44 1.67
CA GLU A 72 22.72 -7.20 2.36
C GLU A 72 21.58 -7.42 3.36
N VAL A 73 20.54 -8.14 2.99
CA VAL A 73 19.43 -8.52 3.90
C VAL A 73 19.95 -9.26 5.13
N ALA A 74 20.92 -10.16 4.97
CA ALA A 74 21.50 -10.93 6.08
C ALA A 74 22.15 -10.07 7.18
N LYS A 75 22.48 -8.81 6.91
CA LYS A 75 23.06 -7.87 7.89
C LYS A 75 21.99 -7.18 8.74
N ASN A 76 20.72 -7.31 8.36
CA ASN A 76 19.61 -6.57 8.95
C ASN A 76 18.66 -7.49 9.74
N GLU A 77 18.06 -6.97 10.79
CA GLU A 77 17.17 -7.70 11.71
C GLU A 77 15.73 -7.69 11.21
N ILE A 78 15.31 -6.56 10.64
CA ILE A 78 13.96 -6.31 10.16
C ILE A 78 14.01 -5.93 8.69
N VAL A 79 13.12 -6.51 7.89
CA VAL A 79 12.91 -6.11 6.50
C VAL A 79 11.51 -5.55 6.34
N LEU A 80 11.43 -4.33 5.80
CA LEU A 80 10.19 -3.69 5.35
C LEU A 80 10.17 -3.71 3.81
N HIS A 81 9.25 -4.47 3.24
CA HIS A 81 9.21 -4.71 1.80
C HIS A 81 8.03 -3.99 1.13
N PHE A 82 8.34 -2.95 0.32
CA PHE A 82 7.36 -2.15 -0.41
C PHE A 82 7.56 -2.15 -1.94
N ALA A 83 8.74 -2.54 -2.43
CA ALA A 83 9.08 -2.43 -3.84
C ALA A 83 8.45 -3.53 -4.68
N VAL A 84 7.33 -3.25 -5.35
CA VAL A 84 6.56 -4.23 -6.17
C VAL A 84 6.27 -5.50 -5.36
N SER A 85 6.17 -5.34 -4.06
CA SER A 85 6.18 -6.45 -3.09
C SER A 85 5.09 -7.47 -3.34
N ALA A 86 3.88 -7.02 -3.63
CA ALA A 86 2.72 -7.89 -3.81
C ALA A 86 2.81 -8.80 -5.07
N ASP A 87 3.58 -8.40 -6.10
CA ASP A 87 3.56 -9.04 -7.41
C ASP A 87 4.95 -9.59 -7.85
N HIS A 88 5.94 -9.59 -6.95
CA HIS A 88 7.30 -10.00 -7.33
C HIS A 88 7.88 -11.06 -6.41
N LEU A 89 7.51 -12.31 -6.66
CA LEU A 89 7.97 -13.48 -5.89
C LEU A 89 9.51 -13.57 -5.76
N PRO A 90 10.34 -13.29 -6.81
CA PRO A 90 11.79 -13.36 -6.66
C PRO A 90 12.36 -12.44 -5.58
N SER A 91 11.80 -11.22 -5.40
CA SER A 91 12.25 -10.32 -4.32
C SER A 91 11.91 -10.87 -2.93
N ALA A 92 10.72 -11.46 -2.77
CA ALA A 92 10.32 -12.10 -1.52
C ALA A 92 11.25 -13.28 -1.20
N GLN A 93 11.60 -14.10 -2.20
CA GLN A 93 12.54 -15.22 -2.07
C GLN A 93 13.93 -14.74 -1.65
N ALA A 94 14.47 -13.71 -2.29
CA ALA A 94 15.78 -13.14 -1.93
C ALA A 94 15.79 -12.62 -0.48
N ILE A 95 14.72 -11.95 -0.04
CA ILE A 95 14.57 -11.47 1.34
C ILE A 95 14.55 -12.64 2.32
N VAL A 96 13.73 -13.65 2.09
CA VAL A 96 13.64 -14.84 2.96
C VAL A 96 14.98 -15.56 3.04
N ASN A 97 15.64 -15.77 1.90
CA ASN A 97 16.96 -16.41 1.87
C ASN A 97 18.01 -15.61 2.66
N GLY A 98 18.00 -14.28 2.49
CA GLY A 98 18.90 -13.40 3.23
C GLY A 98 18.68 -13.47 4.74
N LEU A 99 17.42 -13.41 5.20
CA LEU A 99 17.10 -13.52 6.62
C LEU A 99 17.45 -14.90 7.20
N ARG A 100 17.23 -15.97 6.45
CA ARG A 100 17.64 -17.34 6.87
C ARG A 100 19.16 -17.49 7.07
N LYS A 101 19.98 -16.75 6.31
CA LYS A 101 21.44 -16.72 6.49
C LYS A 101 21.88 -16.15 7.84
N ARG A 102 21.01 -15.46 8.58
CA ARG A 102 21.27 -14.99 9.96
C ARG A 102 21.30 -16.14 10.98
N GLY A 103 20.81 -17.32 10.62
CA GLY A 103 20.78 -18.48 11.49
C GLY A 103 19.98 -18.22 12.78
N GLY A 104 20.52 -18.64 13.91
CA GLY A 104 19.87 -18.50 15.24
C GLY A 104 19.61 -17.07 15.70
N ALA A 105 20.21 -16.04 15.07
CA ALA A 105 19.92 -14.65 15.37
C ALA A 105 18.51 -14.22 14.93
N GLY A 106 17.89 -15.01 14.04
CA GLY A 106 16.53 -14.77 13.56
C GLY A 106 16.38 -13.55 12.66
N GLY A 107 15.17 -13.31 12.22
CA GLY A 107 14.81 -12.15 11.39
C GLY A 107 13.31 -11.91 11.37
N ILE A 108 12.93 -10.70 10.98
CA ILE A 108 11.54 -10.26 10.89
C ILE A 108 11.30 -9.72 9.48
N TYR A 109 10.29 -10.25 8.82
CA TYR A 109 9.90 -9.85 7.48
C TYR A 109 8.48 -9.30 7.48
N ILE A 110 8.34 -7.99 7.27
CA ILE A 110 7.06 -7.30 7.13
C ILE A 110 6.87 -7.00 5.65
N HIS A 111 5.95 -7.76 5.04
CA HIS A 111 5.62 -7.72 3.62
C HIS A 111 4.39 -6.85 3.38
N THR A 112 4.39 -6.05 2.31
CA THR A 112 3.24 -5.28 1.88
C THR A 112 2.57 -5.96 0.69
N SER A 113 1.34 -6.40 0.90
CA SER A 113 0.44 -6.94 -0.12
C SER A 113 -0.60 -5.89 -0.54
N GLY A 114 -1.78 -6.29 -0.97
CA GLY A 114 -2.90 -5.40 -1.30
C GLY A 114 -4.25 -6.13 -1.30
N THR A 115 -5.32 -5.43 -0.94
CA THR A 115 -6.66 -6.02 -0.84
C THR A 115 -7.27 -6.51 -2.16
N ASP A 116 -6.57 -6.35 -3.28
CA ASP A 116 -6.92 -7.00 -4.54
C ASP A 116 -6.93 -8.55 -4.39
N VAL A 117 -6.17 -9.10 -3.43
CA VAL A 117 -6.20 -10.53 -3.10
C VAL A 117 -7.57 -11.03 -2.66
N LEU A 118 -8.42 -10.13 -2.15
CA LEU A 118 -9.77 -10.41 -1.67
C LEU A 118 -10.85 -10.32 -2.76
N LEU A 119 -10.45 -10.06 -4.01
CA LEU A 119 -11.38 -9.99 -5.13
C LEU A 119 -12.04 -11.35 -5.34
N ASP A 120 -13.38 -11.37 -5.24
CA ASP A 120 -14.16 -12.55 -5.60
C ASP A 120 -14.72 -12.38 -7.03
N PRO A 121 -14.23 -13.17 -8.00
CA PRO A 121 -14.73 -13.11 -9.38
C PRO A 121 -16.20 -13.50 -9.52
N GLN A 122 -16.80 -14.17 -8.53
CA GLN A 122 -18.20 -14.58 -8.53
C GLN A 122 -19.12 -13.45 -8.06
N VAL A 123 -18.58 -12.48 -7.34
CA VAL A 123 -19.30 -11.27 -6.95
C VAL A 123 -19.29 -10.33 -8.16
N GLY A 124 -20.40 -10.23 -8.85
CA GLY A 124 -20.55 -9.39 -10.05
C GLY A 124 -20.41 -7.89 -9.75
N PRO A 125 -20.47 -7.05 -10.78
CA PRO A 125 -20.24 -5.61 -10.69
C PRO A 125 -21.30 -4.82 -9.91
N GLU A 126 -22.33 -5.44 -9.44
CA GLU A 126 -23.44 -4.86 -8.68
C GLU A 126 -23.82 -5.78 -7.52
N PRO A 127 -22.87 -6.05 -6.60
CA PRO A 127 -23.25 -6.83 -5.43
C PRO A 127 -24.27 -6.03 -4.61
N PRO A 128 -25.34 -6.66 -4.11
CA PRO A 128 -26.16 -6.02 -3.10
C PRO A 128 -25.26 -5.68 -1.90
N GLU A 129 -25.38 -4.49 -1.35
CA GLU A 129 -24.53 -4.01 -0.25
C GLU A 129 -24.53 -4.99 0.93
N ASP A 130 -25.70 -5.60 1.20
CA ASP A 130 -25.92 -6.61 2.25
C ASP A 130 -25.38 -8.01 1.86
N GLY A 131 -24.99 -8.24 0.62
CA GLY A 131 -24.54 -9.54 0.10
C GLY A 131 -23.04 -9.69 -0.04
N VAL A 132 -22.26 -8.62 0.19
CA VAL A 132 -20.81 -8.69 0.11
C VAL A 132 -20.24 -9.22 1.41
N ARG A 133 -19.54 -10.32 1.31
CA ARG A 133 -18.86 -10.93 2.45
C ARG A 133 -17.82 -9.97 3.05
N VAL A 134 -17.88 -9.79 4.37
CA VAL A 134 -16.83 -9.08 5.12
C VAL A 134 -15.74 -10.07 5.47
N LEU A 135 -14.53 -9.78 5.01
CA LEU A 135 -13.33 -10.53 5.38
C LEU A 135 -12.60 -9.78 6.49
N ASP A 136 -12.41 -10.42 7.63
CA ASP A 136 -11.67 -9.86 8.75
C ASP A 136 -10.39 -10.65 9.02
N ASP A 137 -9.42 -10.00 9.64
CA ASP A 137 -8.12 -10.58 9.95
C ASP A 137 -8.02 -11.17 11.37
N TRP A 138 -9.12 -11.32 12.05
CA TRP A 138 -9.17 -11.88 13.40
C TRP A 138 -9.83 -13.27 13.42
N GLU A 139 -11.14 -13.33 13.27
CA GLU A 139 -11.87 -14.59 13.19
C GLU A 139 -11.78 -15.20 11.79
N GLY A 140 -11.67 -14.36 10.76
CA GLY A 140 -11.52 -14.74 9.36
C GLY A 140 -10.10 -15.15 8.93
N ILE A 141 -9.12 -15.22 9.84
CA ILE A 141 -7.72 -15.52 9.48
C ILE A 141 -7.54 -16.84 8.71
N SER A 142 -8.30 -17.86 9.05
CA SER A 142 -8.24 -19.16 8.35
C SER A 142 -8.69 -19.04 6.90
N GLU A 143 -9.61 -18.16 6.62
CA GLU A 143 -10.09 -17.87 5.28
C GLU A 143 -9.06 -17.10 4.47
N LEU A 144 -8.47 -16.04 5.04
CA LEU A 144 -7.37 -15.30 4.40
C LEU A 144 -6.20 -16.22 4.02
N ARG A 145 -5.94 -17.25 4.84
CA ARG A 145 -4.93 -18.27 4.57
C ARG A 145 -5.31 -19.26 3.46
N SER A 146 -6.58 -19.41 3.19
CA SER A 146 -7.12 -20.36 2.20
C SER A 146 -7.70 -19.70 0.94
N LEU A 147 -7.38 -18.43 0.69
CA LEU A 147 -7.76 -17.76 -0.56
C LEU A 147 -7.31 -18.55 -1.79
N PRO A 148 -8.05 -18.48 -2.91
CA PRO A 148 -7.71 -19.18 -4.15
C PRO A 148 -6.29 -18.90 -4.63
N ASP A 149 -5.62 -19.90 -5.17
CA ASP A 149 -4.22 -19.78 -5.64
C ASP A 149 -4.07 -18.84 -6.84
N ASP A 150 -5.16 -18.60 -7.59
CA ASP A 150 -5.24 -17.67 -8.74
C ASP A 150 -5.69 -16.25 -8.35
N ALA A 151 -5.94 -15.98 -7.06
CA ALA A 151 -6.23 -14.63 -6.61
C ALA A 151 -5.01 -13.70 -6.83
N PRO A 152 -5.22 -12.41 -7.12
CA PRO A 152 -4.13 -11.44 -7.23
C PRO A 152 -3.23 -11.50 -5.99
N HIS A 153 -1.92 -11.35 -6.15
CA HIS A 153 -0.91 -11.32 -5.06
C HIS A 153 -0.74 -12.64 -4.29
N ARG A 154 -1.60 -13.62 -4.52
CA ARG A 154 -1.70 -14.84 -3.70
C ARG A 154 -0.44 -15.67 -3.70
N ASP A 155 0.25 -15.78 -4.83
CA ASP A 155 1.49 -16.53 -4.98
C ASP A 155 2.60 -16.01 -4.03
N VAL A 156 2.74 -14.69 -3.92
CA VAL A 156 3.71 -14.06 -3.01
C VAL A 156 3.25 -14.17 -1.57
N ASP A 157 1.99 -13.87 -1.27
CA ASP A 157 1.42 -13.95 0.08
C ASP A 157 1.56 -15.37 0.66
N LYS A 158 1.21 -16.39 -0.13
CA LYS A 158 1.34 -17.79 0.25
C LYS A 158 2.80 -18.17 0.54
N PHE A 159 3.72 -17.70 -0.30
CA PHE A 159 5.16 -17.90 -0.08
C PHE A 159 5.63 -17.24 1.22
N VAL A 160 5.26 -15.99 1.48
CA VAL A 160 5.66 -15.25 2.68
C VAL A 160 5.15 -15.94 3.95
N LEU A 161 3.85 -16.30 4.00
CA LEU A 161 3.26 -17.03 5.13
C LEU A 161 3.95 -18.36 5.40
N SER A 162 4.19 -19.15 4.35
CA SER A 162 4.83 -20.46 4.46
C SER A 162 6.32 -20.41 4.79
N SER A 163 6.95 -19.24 4.67
CA SER A 163 8.37 -19.04 4.96
C SER A 163 8.68 -18.88 6.44
N GLY A 164 7.65 -18.57 7.25
CA GLY A 164 7.78 -18.40 8.69
C GLY A 164 8.31 -19.62 9.44
N SER A 165 9.06 -19.38 10.52
CA SER A 165 9.63 -20.43 11.38
C SER A 165 9.89 -19.86 12.77
N ASP A 166 10.45 -20.66 13.68
CA ASP A 166 10.85 -20.22 15.02
C ASP A 166 11.89 -19.08 14.99
N THR A 167 12.71 -19.03 13.94
CA THR A 167 13.76 -18.00 13.78
C THR A 167 13.42 -16.94 12.73
N LEU A 168 12.39 -17.14 11.91
CA LEU A 168 11.94 -16.15 10.92
C LEU A 168 10.48 -15.81 11.16
N LYS A 169 10.24 -14.62 11.66
CA LYS A 169 8.89 -14.07 11.82
C LYS A 169 8.45 -13.35 10.54
N THR A 170 7.29 -13.70 10.02
CA THR A 170 6.71 -13.05 8.83
C THR A 170 5.39 -12.39 9.17
N ALA A 171 5.12 -11.21 8.61
CA ALA A 171 3.82 -10.57 8.63
C ALA A 171 3.48 -10.01 7.25
N ILE A 172 2.21 -10.12 6.87
CA ILE A 172 1.64 -9.48 5.68
C ILE A 172 0.79 -8.31 6.12
N VAL A 173 1.15 -7.12 5.67
CA VAL A 173 0.34 -5.91 5.76
C VAL A 173 -0.39 -5.77 4.44
N CYS A 174 -1.72 -5.85 4.46
CA CYS A 174 -2.58 -5.85 3.28
C CYS A 174 -3.44 -4.57 3.27
N PRO A 175 -2.91 -3.44 2.77
CA PRO A 175 -3.65 -2.19 2.71
C PRO A 175 -4.71 -2.22 1.60
N SER A 176 -5.81 -1.54 1.88
CA SER A 176 -6.82 -1.17 0.90
C SER A 176 -6.35 0.02 0.04
N THR A 177 -7.24 0.68 -0.70
CA THR A 177 -6.89 1.86 -1.49
C THR A 177 -6.17 2.90 -0.64
N VAL A 178 -4.87 3.10 -0.90
CA VAL A 178 -4.08 4.08 -0.15
C VAL A 178 -4.26 5.47 -0.77
N TYR A 179 -4.62 6.47 0.05
CA TYR A 179 -4.86 7.85 -0.37
C TYR A 179 -4.12 8.86 0.50
N GLY A 180 -4.22 10.13 0.13
CA GLY A 180 -3.57 11.26 0.79
C GLY A 180 -2.21 11.63 0.19
N PRO A 181 -1.66 12.80 0.52
CA PRO A 181 -0.35 13.23 0.04
C PRO A 181 0.76 12.48 0.77
N GLY A 182 1.69 11.85 0.05
CA GLY A 182 2.85 11.19 0.66
C GLY A 182 3.92 12.20 1.09
N ARG A 183 4.71 11.85 2.10
CA ARG A 183 5.86 12.63 2.61
C ARG A 183 7.21 12.10 2.12
N GLY A 184 7.19 11.06 1.26
CA GLY A 184 8.40 10.49 0.67
C GLY A 184 9.16 11.50 -0.21
N LEU A 185 10.45 11.24 -0.43
CA LEU A 185 11.33 12.18 -1.16
C LEU A 185 11.12 12.19 -2.68
N VAL A 186 10.54 11.12 -3.24
CA VAL A 186 10.43 10.96 -4.69
C VAL A 186 8.98 10.88 -5.13
N SER A 187 8.23 9.86 -4.69
CA SER A 187 6.82 9.71 -5.03
C SER A 187 5.94 10.11 -3.85
N GLN A 188 5.06 11.10 -4.08
CA GLN A 188 4.13 11.60 -3.08
C GLN A 188 2.66 11.43 -3.51
N ARG A 189 2.46 10.81 -4.68
CA ARG A 189 1.15 10.66 -5.31
C ARG A 189 0.70 9.23 -5.26
N SER A 190 -0.51 8.97 -4.78
CA SER A 190 -1.14 7.66 -4.87
C SER A 190 -1.54 7.34 -6.32
N ALA A 191 -1.96 6.11 -6.58
CA ALA A 191 -2.24 5.66 -7.95
C ALA A 191 -3.71 5.84 -8.36
N GLN A 192 -4.65 5.21 -7.62
CA GLN A 192 -6.02 4.99 -8.08
C GLN A 192 -6.84 6.28 -8.20
N ILE A 193 -7.05 7.00 -7.11
CA ILE A 193 -7.94 8.18 -7.12
C ILE A 193 -7.35 9.34 -7.95
N PRO A 194 -6.06 9.67 -7.83
CA PRO A 194 -5.44 10.65 -8.73
C PRO A 194 -5.48 10.23 -10.20
N GLY A 195 -5.29 8.94 -10.50
CA GLY A 195 -5.42 8.41 -11.87
C GLY A 195 -6.84 8.59 -12.42
N TYR A 196 -7.84 8.30 -11.61
CA TYR A 196 -9.24 8.50 -11.99
C TYR A 196 -9.58 9.98 -12.17
N THR A 197 -9.10 10.84 -11.27
CA THR A 197 -9.25 12.30 -11.40
C THR A 197 -8.63 12.81 -12.71
N ARG A 198 -7.41 12.38 -13.01
CA ARG A 198 -6.73 12.73 -14.27
C ARG A 198 -7.55 12.32 -15.49
N LEU A 199 -8.12 11.11 -15.48
CA LEU A 199 -8.96 10.62 -16.57
C LEU A 199 -10.20 11.50 -16.76
N ILE A 200 -10.91 11.86 -15.69
CA ILE A 200 -12.08 12.75 -15.73
C ILE A 200 -11.68 14.13 -16.31
N LEU A 201 -10.59 14.73 -15.84
CA LEU A 201 -10.10 16.01 -16.34
C LEU A 201 -9.71 15.95 -17.82
N GLN A 202 -9.01 14.91 -18.25
CA GLN A 202 -8.61 14.73 -19.65
C GLN A 202 -9.78 14.44 -20.58
N SER A 203 -10.83 13.77 -20.08
CA SER A 203 -12.04 13.51 -20.88
C SER A 203 -12.94 14.72 -21.04
N GLY A 204 -12.72 15.78 -20.25
CA GLY A 204 -13.54 16.99 -20.25
C GLY A 204 -14.97 16.80 -19.71
N ARG A 205 -15.24 15.68 -19.05
CA ARG A 205 -16.57 15.35 -18.48
C ARG A 205 -16.46 14.39 -17.32
N GLY A 206 -17.46 14.37 -16.44
CA GLY A 206 -17.60 13.36 -15.39
C GLY A 206 -17.80 11.97 -15.98
N LEU A 207 -17.14 10.98 -15.40
CA LEU A 207 -17.24 9.57 -15.81
C LEU A 207 -17.55 8.71 -14.60
N GLN A 208 -18.51 7.78 -14.74
CA GLN A 208 -18.84 6.78 -13.73
C GLN A 208 -18.95 5.42 -14.42
N PHE A 209 -18.45 4.38 -13.76
CA PHE A 209 -18.61 3.01 -14.24
C PHE A 209 -19.91 2.40 -13.70
N ALA A 210 -20.70 1.78 -14.59
CA ALA A 210 -21.99 1.14 -14.29
C ALA A 210 -22.88 2.05 -13.41
N ASP A 211 -23.60 1.51 -12.43
CA ASP A 211 -24.47 2.27 -11.53
C ASP A 211 -23.72 3.01 -10.40
N GLY A 212 -22.40 2.85 -10.32
CA GLY A 212 -21.54 3.50 -9.33
C GLY A 212 -21.63 2.95 -7.92
N LYS A 213 -22.38 1.88 -7.69
CA LYS A 213 -22.57 1.28 -6.36
C LYS A 213 -21.40 0.41 -5.91
N THR A 214 -20.49 0.07 -6.81
CA THR A 214 -19.28 -0.67 -6.44
C THR A 214 -18.51 0.11 -5.38
N PHE A 215 -18.10 -0.57 -4.32
CA PHE A 215 -17.41 0.02 -3.18
C PHE A 215 -16.09 -0.68 -2.89
N TRP A 216 -15.22 0.01 -2.16
CA TRP A 216 -13.93 -0.49 -1.72
C TRP A 216 -13.55 0.14 -0.39
N ASN A 217 -12.64 -0.50 0.33
CA ASN A 217 -12.04 0.12 1.50
C ASN A 217 -10.91 1.08 1.11
N ALA A 218 -10.62 2.03 1.98
CA ALA A 218 -9.50 2.96 1.84
C ALA A 218 -8.73 3.12 3.15
N VAL A 219 -7.48 3.56 3.06
CA VAL A 219 -6.65 3.93 4.21
C VAL A 219 -5.79 5.13 3.85
N HIS A 220 -5.68 6.12 4.74
CA HIS A 220 -4.77 7.24 4.55
C HIS A 220 -3.32 6.79 4.69
N VAL A 221 -2.41 7.28 3.83
CA VAL A 221 -1.00 6.88 3.82
C VAL A 221 -0.29 7.13 5.16
N TYR A 222 -0.70 8.17 5.90
CA TYR A 222 -0.11 8.46 7.22
C TYR A 222 -0.56 7.46 8.28
N ASP A 223 -1.83 7.02 8.24
CA ASP A 223 -2.33 5.96 9.12
C ASP A 223 -1.62 4.64 8.84
N LEU A 224 -1.43 4.31 7.56
CA LEU A 224 -0.70 3.13 7.13
C LEU A 224 0.78 3.19 7.59
N SER A 225 1.43 4.33 7.44
CA SER A 225 2.83 4.50 7.87
C SER A 225 2.98 4.41 9.38
N ARG A 226 2.02 4.92 10.18
CA ARG A 226 1.99 4.72 11.63
C ARG A 226 1.89 3.24 12.02
N LEU A 227 1.16 2.45 11.24
CA LEU A 227 1.11 1.01 11.48
C LEU A 227 2.49 0.35 11.31
N TYR A 228 3.26 0.70 10.27
CA TYR A 228 4.61 0.17 10.10
C TYR A 228 5.54 0.59 11.24
N VAL A 229 5.43 1.82 11.73
CA VAL A 229 6.17 2.25 12.94
C VAL A 229 5.81 1.37 14.13
N SER A 230 4.50 1.19 14.40
CA SER A 230 4.02 0.34 15.50
C SER A 230 4.49 -1.11 15.37
N PHE A 231 4.55 -1.66 14.14
CA PHE A 231 5.10 -3.00 13.91
C PHE A 231 6.58 -3.11 14.29
N VAL A 232 7.38 -2.13 13.89
CA VAL A 232 8.83 -2.14 14.21
C VAL A 232 9.03 -1.99 15.72
N GLU A 233 8.31 -1.08 16.36
CA GLU A 233 8.36 -0.88 17.81
C GLU A 233 7.95 -2.13 18.59
N ASP A 234 6.85 -2.79 18.16
CA ASP A 234 6.39 -4.04 18.78
C ASP A 234 7.40 -5.18 18.57
N ALA A 235 7.98 -5.26 17.38
CA ALA A 235 8.95 -6.30 17.05
C ALA A 235 10.24 -6.26 17.89
N ILE A 236 10.64 -5.06 18.31
CA ILE A 236 11.84 -4.83 19.17
C ILE A 236 11.47 -4.65 20.64
N ALA A 237 10.20 -4.84 21.01
CA ALA A 237 9.79 -4.69 22.40
C ALA A 237 10.60 -5.62 23.32
N PRO A 238 11.14 -5.11 24.46
CA PRO A 238 11.98 -5.90 25.32
C PRO A 238 11.20 -7.07 25.96
N ASP A 239 11.94 -8.15 26.26
CA ASP A 239 11.44 -9.31 27.01
C ASP A 239 10.23 -10.01 26.36
N GLY A 240 10.13 -9.96 25.02
CA GLY A 240 9.02 -10.60 24.30
C GLY A 240 7.64 -9.99 24.57
N ARG A 241 7.57 -8.74 25.04
CA ARG A 241 6.32 -8.02 25.32
C ARG A 241 5.60 -7.53 24.07
N GLY A 242 6.15 -7.74 22.89
CA GLY A 242 5.48 -7.50 21.63
C GLY A 242 4.19 -8.31 21.53
N LYS A 243 3.13 -7.71 20.98
CA LYS A 243 1.79 -8.30 20.87
C LYS A 243 1.45 -8.71 19.46
N ALA A 244 2.23 -8.30 18.47
CA ALA A 244 2.02 -8.69 17.08
C ALA A 244 2.08 -10.22 16.95
N THR A 245 1.20 -10.75 16.13
CA THR A 245 1.22 -12.16 15.72
C THR A 245 1.94 -12.29 14.39
N TRP A 246 2.56 -13.42 14.18
CA TRP A 246 3.47 -13.67 13.08
C TRP A 246 3.15 -14.99 12.38
N ASN A 247 3.75 -15.19 11.22
CA ASN A 247 3.68 -16.42 10.45
C ASN A 247 2.22 -16.73 10.04
N GLU A 248 1.68 -17.86 10.40
CA GLU A 248 0.30 -18.23 10.04
C GLU A 248 -0.75 -17.24 10.54
N ASP A 249 -0.51 -16.60 11.68
CA ASP A 249 -1.38 -15.58 12.25
C ASP A 249 -0.92 -14.14 11.94
N GLY A 250 0.05 -13.99 11.03
CA GLY A 250 0.68 -12.72 10.68
C GLY A 250 0.01 -12.00 9.50
N TYR A 251 -1.28 -12.17 9.24
CA TYR A 251 -1.98 -11.46 8.16
C TYR A 251 -2.79 -10.29 8.73
N TYR A 252 -2.52 -9.08 8.28
CA TYR A 252 -3.11 -7.83 8.77
C TYR A 252 -3.79 -7.06 7.65
N LEU A 253 -5.11 -7.02 7.66
CA LEU A 253 -5.87 -6.12 6.80
C LEU A 253 -5.74 -4.69 7.32
N VAL A 254 -5.70 -3.70 6.40
CA VAL A 254 -5.56 -2.30 6.80
C VAL A 254 -6.55 -1.43 6.04
N GLU A 255 -7.51 -0.87 6.78
CA GLU A 255 -8.55 0.01 6.27
C GLU A 255 -8.96 1.05 7.31
N SER A 256 -9.53 2.16 6.88
CA SER A 256 -10.09 3.22 7.72
C SER A 256 -11.52 3.59 7.37
N GLY A 257 -12.10 2.96 6.35
CA GLY A 257 -13.48 3.19 5.90
C GLY A 257 -13.75 2.64 4.51
N ILE A 258 -14.99 2.82 4.07
CA ILE A 258 -15.49 2.37 2.77
C ILE A 258 -15.82 3.61 1.93
N TYR A 259 -15.62 3.53 0.63
CA TYR A 259 -16.07 4.53 -0.34
C TYR A 259 -16.75 3.84 -1.53
N HIS A 260 -17.67 4.55 -2.19
CA HIS A 260 -18.34 4.12 -3.41
C HIS A 260 -17.76 4.85 -4.63
N TRP A 261 -17.46 4.11 -5.67
CA TRP A 261 -16.84 4.69 -6.88
C TRP A 261 -17.70 5.76 -7.55
N GLY A 262 -19.04 5.60 -7.51
CA GLY A 262 -19.97 6.61 -8.02
C GLY A 262 -19.95 7.90 -7.22
N ASP A 263 -19.80 7.84 -5.91
CA ASP A 263 -19.71 9.03 -5.07
C ASP A 263 -18.38 9.75 -5.26
N ILE A 264 -17.29 9.01 -5.43
CA ILE A 264 -15.99 9.58 -5.79
C ILE A 264 -16.07 10.27 -7.17
N ALA A 265 -16.70 9.63 -8.17
CA ALA A 265 -16.91 10.21 -9.49
C ALA A 265 -17.65 11.57 -9.40
N LYS A 266 -18.76 11.60 -8.69
CA LYS A 266 -19.58 12.82 -8.49
C LYS A 266 -18.78 13.92 -7.79
N ARG A 267 -18.06 13.58 -6.69
CA ARG A 267 -17.25 14.56 -5.95
C ARG A 267 -16.10 15.13 -6.77
N ILE A 268 -15.39 14.29 -7.53
CA ILE A 268 -14.34 14.76 -8.45
C ILE A 268 -14.95 15.69 -9.50
N THR A 269 -16.07 15.30 -10.12
CA THR A 269 -16.74 16.08 -11.17
C THR A 269 -17.25 17.42 -10.65
N SER A 270 -17.92 17.44 -9.49
CA SER A 270 -18.42 18.64 -8.87
C SER A 270 -17.27 19.60 -8.49
N GLU A 271 -16.20 19.11 -7.88
CA GLU A 271 -15.05 19.96 -7.56
C GLU A 271 -14.37 20.49 -8.84
N ALA A 272 -14.21 19.65 -9.86
CA ALA A 272 -13.64 20.06 -11.14
C ALA A 272 -14.51 21.12 -11.85
N PHE A 273 -15.84 20.99 -11.80
CA PHE A 273 -16.76 22.01 -12.31
C PHE A 273 -16.64 23.31 -11.51
N ARG A 274 -16.65 23.25 -10.18
CA ARG A 274 -16.47 24.41 -9.29
C ARG A 274 -15.19 25.18 -9.60
N LEU A 275 -14.13 24.49 -9.96
CA LEU A 275 -12.84 25.06 -10.34
C LEU A 275 -12.76 25.50 -11.81
N GLY A 276 -13.86 25.37 -12.58
CA GLY A 276 -13.93 25.74 -14.00
C GLY A 276 -13.17 24.81 -14.94
N LEU A 277 -12.82 23.61 -14.48
CA LEU A 277 -12.08 22.59 -15.25
C LEU A 277 -13.00 21.73 -16.12
N LEU A 278 -14.29 21.66 -15.79
CA LEU A 278 -15.32 20.95 -16.55
C LEU A 278 -16.48 21.87 -16.88
N PRO A 279 -17.21 21.62 -17.99
CA PRO A 279 -18.33 22.45 -18.42
C PRO A 279 -19.64 22.18 -17.65
N SER A 280 -19.76 21.03 -16.96
CA SER A 280 -20.95 20.67 -16.18
C SER A 280 -20.60 19.70 -15.04
N GLU A 281 -21.54 19.54 -14.08
CA GLU A 281 -21.46 18.55 -13.00
C GLU A 281 -22.05 17.18 -13.41
N GLU A 282 -22.49 17.04 -14.66
CA GLU A 282 -23.05 15.77 -15.12
C GLU A 282 -22.01 14.69 -15.18
N VAL A 283 -22.38 13.51 -14.70
CA VAL A 283 -21.56 12.30 -14.74
C VAL A 283 -22.11 11.36 -15.80
N SER A 284 -21.32 11.13 -16.84
CA SER A 284 -21.63 10.16 -17.89
C SER A 284 -21.40 8.74 -17.38
N VAL A 285 -22.41 7.88 -17.51
CA VAL A 285 -22.33 6.48 -17.14
C VAL A 285 -21.70 5.70 -18.27
N LEU A 286 -20.59 5.02 -17.99
CA LEU A 286 -19.95 4.06 -18.89
C LEU A 286 -20.56 2.67 -18.66
N GLY A 287 -20.89 1.97 -19.75
CA GLY A 287 -21.41 0.61 -19.69
C GLY A 287 -20.40 -0.40 -19.14
N LYS A 288 -20.83 -1.66 -18.96
CA LYS A 288 -20.00 -2.77 -18.46
C LYS A 288 -19.09 -3.39 -19.54
N GLU A 289 -19.11 -2.84 -20.75
CA GLU A 289 -18.40 -3.35 -21.90
C GLU A 289 -16.89 -3.24 -21.77
N ARG A 290 -16.17 -4.01 -22.56
CA ARG A 290 -14.71 -4.03 -22.58
C ARG A 290 -14.11 -2.64 -22.85
N GLU A 291 -14.72 -1.88 -23.75
CA GLU A 291 -14.29 -0.50 -24.10
C GLU A 291 -14.34 0.44 -22.90
N SER A 292 -15.36 0.32 -22.04
CA SER A 292 -15.46 1.11 -20.81
C SER A 292 -14.36 0.79 -19.81
N ARG A 293 -13.97 -0.48 -19.72
CA ARG A 293 -12.84 -0.93 -18.88
C ARG A 293 -11.51 -0.40 -19.42
N ASP A 294 -11.36 -0.39 -20.74
CA ASP A 294 -10.13 0.12 -21.38
C ASP A 294 -9.98 1.64 -21.20
N ILE A 295 -11.11 2.39 -21.20
CA ILE A 295 -11.13 3.82 -20.88
C ILE A 295 -10.66 4.07 -19.43
N LEU A 296 -11.06 3.23 -18.48
CA LEU A 296 -10.73 3.38 -17.06
C LEU A 296 -9.34 2.81 -16.69
N ARG A 297 -8.75 1.99 -17.57
CA ARG A 297 -7.45 1.33 -17.35
C ARG A 297 -6.27 2.30 -17.11
N PRO A 298 -6.17 3.48 -17.78
CA PRO A 298 -5.11 4.45 -17.52
C PRO A 298 -5.12 5.04 -16.10
N ALA A 299 -6.20 4.88 -15.34
CA ALA A 299 -6.27 5.29 -13.93
C ALA A 299 -5.39 4.45 -12.99
N GLY A 300 -4.59 3.51 -13.53
CA GLY A 300 -3.55 2.76 -12.81
C GLY A 300 -3.88 1.31 -12.53
N ARG A 301 -5.01 1.00 -11.95
CA ARG A 301 -5.63 -0.34 -11.87
C ARG A 301 -7.08 -0.21 -12.29
N PRO A 302 -7.68 -1.23 -12.91
CA PRO A 302 -9.07 -1.12 -13.31
C PRO A 302 -9.90 -0.70 -12.10
N ILE A 303 -10.74 0.32 -12.28
CA ILE A 303 -11.86 0.57 -11.39
C ILE A 303 -12.67 -0.72 -11.47
N THR A 304 -12.55 -1.53 -10.44
CA THR A 304 -12.99 -2.91 -10.51
C THR A 304 -14.51 -2.97 -10.42
N ASN A 305 -15.09 -3.88 -11.19
CA ASN A 305 -16.49 -4.26 -11.07
C ASN A 305 -16.75 -5.10 -9.81
N TYR A 306 -15.77 -5.18 -8.91
CA TYR A 306 -15.82 -6.03 -7.73
C TYR A 306 -15.84 -5.17 -6.50
N ALA A 307 -16.71 -5.51 -5.57
CA ALA A 307 -16.68 -4.93 -4.24
C ALA A 307 -15.71 -5.71 -3.36
N VAL A 308 -14.93 -5.00 -2.56
CA VAL A 308 -14.09 -5.58 -1.52
C VAL A 308 -14.49 -4.96 -0.20
N ARG A 309 -14.77 -5.80 0.79
CA ARG A 309 -15.06 -5.38 2.16
C ARG A 309 -14.13 -6.09 3.12
N ALA A 310 -13.14 -5.36 3.58
CA ALA A 310 -12.17 -5.81 4.56
C ALA A 310 -12.46 -5.13 5.91
N GLU A 311 -12.18 -5.83 7.01
CA GLU A 311 -12.23 -5.27 8.36
C GLU A 311 -10.91 -5.51 9.08
N ALA A 312 -10.21 -4.40 9.42
CA ALA A 312 -8.94 -4.41 10.12
C ALA A 312 -9.16 -4.53 11.63
N ILE A 313 -9.11 -5.72 12.18
CA ILE A 313 -9.31 -5.98 13.62
C ILE A 313 -7.96 -6.19 14.31
N ARG A 314 -7.06 -6.97 13.72
CA ARG A 314 -5.81 -7.43 14.33
C ARG A 314 -4.90 -6.27 14.72
N ALA A 315 -4.63 -5.34 13.81
CA ALA A 315 -3.82 -4.17 14.08
C ALA A 315 -4.41 -3.30 15.21
N ARG A 316 -5.74 -3.14 15.22
CA ARG A 316 -6.44 -2.38 16.27
C ARG A 316 -6.34 -3.04 17.63
N ARG A 317 -6.47 -4.37 17.71
CA ARG A 317 -6.44 -5.12 18.97
C ARG A 317 -5.03 -5.29 19.52
N LEU A 318 -4.08 -5.67 18.69
CA LEU A 318 -2.74 -6.06 19.11
C LEU A 318 -1.78 -4.88 19.20
N LEU A 319 -1.78 -3.98 18.20
CA LEU A 319 -0.86 -2.86 18.10
C LEU A 319 -1.47 -1.54 18.58
N GLY A 320 -2.73 -1.54 18.99
CA GLY A 320 -3.43 -0.31 19.39
C GLY A 320 -3.60 0.69 18.23
N TRP A 321 -3.37 0.24 17.00
CA TRP A 321 -3.48 1.10 15.83
C TRP A 321 -4.90 1.68 15.68
N ARG A 322 -4.97 2.98 15.39
CA ARG A 322 -6.23 3.69 15.13
C ARG A 322 -6.01 4.65 13.97
N PRO A 323 -6.82 4.58 12.90
CA PRO A 323 -6.84 5.62 11.88
C PRO A 323 -7.36 6.93 12.49
N VAL A 324 -6.68 8.04 12.21
CA VAL A 324 -7.01 9.38 12.74
C VAL A 324 -7.04 10.44 11.65
N GLU A 325 -6.61 10.12 10.43
CA GLU A 325 -6.60 11.07 9.32
C GLU A 325 -8.00 11.28 8.74
N GLY A 326 -8.16 12.36 7.98
CA GLY A 326 -9.42 12.67 7.28
C GLY A 326 -9.80 11.58 6.28
N THR A 327 -11.08 11.57 5.87
CA THR A 327 -11.60 10.58 4.92
C THR A 327 -11.10 10.82 3.51
N LEU A 328 -11.19 9.80 2.64
CA LEU A 328 -10.85 9.93 1.22
C LEU A 328 -11.61 11.09 0.55
N GLU A 329 -12.90 11.24 0.89
CA GLU A 329 -13.74 12.30 0.34
C GLU A 329 -13.22 13.69 0.70
N SER A 330 -12.62 13.87 1.87
CA SER A 330 -12.04 15.15 2.29
C SER A 330 -10.77 15.51 1.51
N GLU A 331 -10.10 14.52 0.91
CA GLU A 331 -8.90 14.72 0.08
C GLU A 331 -9.21 15.04 -1.39
N ILE A 332 -10.44 14.81 -1.88
CA ILE A 332 -10.81 15.02 -3.28
C ILE A 332 -10.47 16.44 -3.78
N PRO A 333 -10.76 17.53 -3.05
CA PRO A 333 -10.41 18.89 -3.51
C PRO A 333 -8.89 19.05 -3.76
N ASN A 334 -8.06 18.50 -2.88
CA ASN A 334 -6.61 18.56 -3.01
C ASN A 334 -6.11 17.73 -4.20
N ILE A 335 -6.69 16.55 -4.40
CA ILE A 335 -6.36 15.65 -5.52
C ILE A 335 -6.72 16.31 -6.86
N VAL A 336 -7.92 16.91 -6.97
CA VAL A 336 -8.35 17.58 -8.21
C VAL A 336 -7.41 18.74 -8.55
N ARG A 337 -7.06 19.59 -7.58
CA ARG A 337 -6.10 20.68 -7.80
C ARG A 337 -4.71 20.19 -8.18
N ALA A 338 -4.23 19.13 -7.54
CA ALA A 338 -2.93 18.54 -7.84
C ALA A 338 -2.87 17.98 -9.27
N GLU A 339 -3.90 17.23 -9.69
CA GLU A 339 -3.97 16.68 -11.04
C GLU A 339 -4.18 17.77 -12.11
N ALA A 340 -4.98 18.80 -11.82
CA ALA A 340 -5.13 19.94 -12.72
C ALA A 340 -3.78 20.65 -12.97
N ARG A 341 -3.02 20.95 -11.91
CA ARG A 341 -1.68 21.53 -12.02
C ARG A 341 -0.73 20.63 -12.82
N ALA A 342 -0.75 19.33 -12.56
CA ALA A 342 0.10 18.37 -13.26
C ALA A 342 -0.26 18.24 -14.75
N LEU A 343 -1.48 18.59 -15.14
CA LEU A 343 -1.96 18.69 -16.53
C LEU A 343 -1.77 20.07 -17.16
N GLY A 344 -1.29 21.06 -16.41
CA GLY A 344 -1.15 22.43 -16.88
C GLY A 344 -2.49 23.17 -17.06
N LEU A 345 -3.55 22.72 -16.37
CA LEU A 345 -4.86 23.35 -16.43
C LEU A 345 -4.95 24.53 -15.46
N GLU A 346 -5.54 25.63 -15.92
CA GLU A 346 -5.80 26.81 -15.09
C GLU A 346 -7.01 26.56 -14.18
N VAL A 347 -6.85 26.84 -12.91
CA VAL A 347 -7.87 26.66 -11.87
C VAL A 347 -8.46 28.02 -11.56
N ARG A 348 -9.79 28.17 -11.59
CA ARG A 348 -10.47 29.35 -11.06
C ARG A 348 -10.38 29.33 -9.53
N GLU A 349 -9.99 30.46 -8.94
CA GLU A 349 -9.98 30.65 -7.48
C GLU A 349 -11.38 30.73 -6.87
#